data_ccf12f94e65e58278fb17d9d96c68ea9
#
_entry.id   ccf12f94e65e58278fb17d9d96c68ea9
#
_cell.length_a   1.000
_cell.length_b   1.000
_cell.length_c   1.000
_cell.angle_alpha   90.00
_cell.angle_beta   90.00
_cell.angle_gamma   90.00
#
_symmetry.space_group_name_H-M   'P 1'
#
loop_
_entity.id
_entity.type
_entity.pdbx_description
1 polymer ?
#
loop_
_entity_poly.entity_id
_entity_poly.type
_entity_poly.pdbx_seq_one_letter_code
_entity_poly.pdbx_strand_id
1 'polypeptide(L)'
;MASRFCILVLLLGGLAAAAGGCQRAPAAPPAPAVAVTSSTLESAVRDLLGPVPVLRLAEPGTCPGHFDLRASQVAALRQVRLIVRFDFQQALDAKLLGAGAPAVAPIHAEGGLCEPETYRAICAAMADGLVIHGLLSPDDARLRLAAVETELRELDTWMQRTIAESGWPGRPVIASTHQAAFCRTLGLDVRATFGTAEAATFNGLNRVLEDGRDARLVVANLPEGRRIADALAERLGVPVVVFGNFPDDVRHGGRVPNLIRDNVRQLVAAGVP
;
A
#
# COMPACT_ATOMS: atom_id res chain seq x y z
N MET A 1 79.20 -54.56 23.51
CA MET A 1 78.04 -55.49 23.52
C MET A 1 76.81 -54.71 23.18
N ALA A 2 76.35 -54.78 21.95
CA ALA A 2 75.27 -53.96 21.42
C ALA A 2 74.03 -54.79 21.22
N SER A 3 72.96 -54.42 21.81
CA SER A 3 71.63 -55.04 21.55
C SER A 3 70.83 -54.08 20.66
N ARG A 4 70.46 -54.59 19.47
CA ARG A 4 69.62 -53.85 18.49
C ARG A 4 68.19 -54.13 18.82
N PHE A 5 67.40 -53.07 19.15
CA PHE A 5 65.96 -53.14 19.22
C PHE A 5 65.35 -52.62 17.92
N CYS A 6 64.67 -53.51 17.22
CA CYS A 6 63.89 -53.18 16.03
C CYS A 6 62.51 -52.65 16.49
N ILE A 7 62.23 -51.41 16.15
CA ILE A 7 60.85 -50.81 16.37
C ILE A 7 60.08 -50.94 15.05
N LEU A 8 59.05 -51.78 15.09
CA LEU A 8 58.08 -51.96 14.02
C LEU A 8 57.02 -50.88 14.14
N VAL A 9 57.04 -49.90 13.20
CA VAL A 9 56.01 -48.86 13.15
C VAL A 9 54.87 -49.36 12.28
N LEU A 10 53.72 -49.64 12.90
CA LEU A 10 52.44 -49.92 12.24
C LEU A 10 51.79 -48.62 11.80
N LEU A 11 51.78 -48.36 10.47
CA LEU A 11 50.98 -47.30 9.84
C LEU A 11 49.52 -47.76 9.76
N LEU A 12 48.68 -47.27 10.67
CA LEU A 12 47.19 -47.32 10.57
C LEU A 12 46.75 -46.14 9.69
N GLY A 13 46.48 -46.42 8.42
CA GLY A 13 45.81 -45.48 7.51
C GLY A 13 44.36 -45.32 7.88
N GLY A 14 44.01 -44.22 8.54
CA GLY A 14 42.63 -43.82 8.77
C GLY A 14 41.98 -43.31 7.49
N LEU A 15 41.05 -44.07 6.93
CA LEU A 15 40.20 -43.66 5.81
C LEU A 15 39.11 -42.76 6.39
N ALA A 16 39.30 -41.45 6.35
CA ALA A 16 38.24 -40.49 6.68
C ALA A 16 37.25 -40.43 5.53
N ALA A 17 36.11 -41.14 5.70
CA ALA A 17 34.96 -40.98 4.83
C ALA A 17 34.39 -39.56 4.98
N ALA A 18 34.69 -38.68 4.01
CA ALA A 18 34.04 -37.41 3.86
C ALA A 18 32.57 -37.64 3.49
N ALA A 19 31.71 -37.74 4.49
CA ALA A 19 30.26 -37.64 4.29
C ALA A 19 29.95 -36.20 3.82
N GLY A 20 30.04 -35.97 2.52
CA GLY A 20 29.55 -34.75 1.85
C GLY A 20 28.05 -34.67 2.06
N GLY A 21 27.63 -34.00 3.14
CA GLY A 21 26.25 -33.63 3.33
C GLY A 21 25.86 -32.70 2.18
N CYS A 22 25.06 -33.19 1.23
CA CYS A 22 24.38 -32.37 0.28
C CYS A 22 23.48 -31.41 1.09
N GLN A 23 23.99 -30.22 1.41
CA GLN A 23 23.15 -29.12 1.87
C GLN A 23 22.17 -28.85 0.74
N ARG A 24 20.92 -29.32 0.92
CA ARG A 24 19.84 -29.00 0.01
C ARG A 24 19.74 -27.47 -0.04
N ALA A 25 20.01 -26.88 -1.19
CA ALA A 25 19.82 -25.45 -1.39
C ALA A 25 18.43 -25.08 -0.89
N PRO A 26 18.27 -23.99 -0.14
CA PRO A 26 16.95 -23.55 0.31
C PRO A 26 16.02 -23.49 -0.91
N ALA A 27 14.86 -24.10 -0.80
CA ALA A 27 13.88 -24.12 -1.88
C ALA A 27 13.61 -22.67 -2.29
N ALA A 28 13.65 -22.37 -3.58
CA ALA A 28 13.32 -21.06 -4.09
C ALA A 28 11.92 -20.67 -3.55
N PRO A 29 11.72 -19.41 -3.13
CA PRO A 29 10.42 -18.97 -2.66
C PRO A 29 9.36 -19.25 -3.75
N PRO A 30 8.13 -19.64 -3.36
CA PRO A 30 7.09 -19.93 -4.33
C PRO A 30 6.84 -18.70 -5.22
N ALA A 31 6.63 -18.92 -6.51
CA ALA A 31 6.33 -17.85 -7.45
C ALA A 31 4.99 -17.17 -7.07
N PRO A 32 4.87 -15.85 -7.21
CA PRO A 32 3.63 -15.13 -6.91
C PRO A 32 2.51 -15.60 -7.86
N ALA A 33 1.36 -15.96 -7.27
CA ALA A 33 0.17 -16.32 -8.06
C ALA A 33 -0.66 -15.09 -8.48
N VAL A 34 -0.48 -13.96 -7.77
CA VAL A 34 -1.21 -12.71 -7.97
C VAL A 34 -0.22 -11.57 -8.23
N ALA A 35 -0.51 -10.75 -9.23
CA ALA A 35 0.11 -9.45 -9.43
C ALA A 35 -0.89 -8.33 -9.12
N VAL A 36 -0.40 -7.23 -8.55
CA VAL A 36 -1.22 -6.06 -8.21
C VAL A 36 -0.57 -4.78 -8.68
N THR A 37 -1.37 -3.78 -9.02
CA THR A 37 -0.89 -2.49 -9.53
C THR A 37 -0.62 -1.45 -8.44
N SER A 38 -0.93 -1.74 -7.18
CA SER A 38 -0.67 -0.82 -6.06
C SER A 38 -0.47 -1.54 -4.75
N SER A 39 0.12 -0.85 -3.77
CA SER A 39 0.28 -1.37 -2.41
C SER A 39 -1.05 -1.49 -1.65
N THR A 40 -2.07 -0.70 -2.01
CA THR A 40 -3.44 -0.85 -1.47
C THR A 40 -4.04 -2.20 -1.85
N LEU A 41 -3.92 -2.59 -3.12
CA LEU A 41 -4.38 -3.89 -3.60
C LEU A 41 -3.55 -5.04 -3.00
N GLU A 42 -2.24 -4.85 -2.81
CA GLU A 42 -1.40 -5.82 -2.12
C GLU A 42 -1.83 -6.03 -0.66
N SER A 43 -2.17 -4.94 0.05
CA SER A 43 -2.73 -5.03 1.41
C SER A 43 -3.98 -5.91 1.41
N ALA A 44 -4.92 -5.69 0.48
CA ALA A 44 -6.15 -6.48 0.37
C ALA A 44 -5.87 -7.97 0.05
N VAL A 45 -4.93 -8.26 -0.86
CA VAL A 45 -4.52 -9.66 -1.14
C VAL A 45 -3.96 -10.31 0.13
N ARG A 46 -3.11 -9.63 0.88
CA ARG A 46 -2.52 -10.16 2.12
C ARG A 46 -3.55 -10.36 3.24
N ASP A 47 -4.53 -9.48 3.34
CA ASP A 47 -5.62 -9.64 4.32
C ASP A 47 -6.50 -10.87 4.01
N LEU A 48 -6.66 -11.21 2.73
CA LEU A 48 -7.48 -12.34 2.28
C LEU A 48 -6.71 -13.66 2.15
N LEU A 49 -5.49 -13.65 1.66
CA LEU A 49 -4.69 -14.86 1.43
C LEU A 49 -3.64 -15.12 2.51
N GLY A 50 -3.41 -14.14 3.42
CA GLY A 50 -2.31 -14.20 4.38
C GLY A 50 -0.95 -13.82 3.75
N PRO A 51 0.17 -14.23 4.36
CA PRO A 51 1.53 -13.85 3.95
C PRO A 51 1.99 -14.65 2.71
N VAL A 52 1.35 -14.39 1.55
CA VAL A 52 1.71 -15.01 0.27
C VAL A 52 2.60 -14.08 -0.55
N PRO A 53 3.45 -14.61 -1.44
CA PRO A 53 4.17 -13.79 -2.41
C PRO A 53 3.19 -13.10 -3.37
N VAL A 54 3.33 -11.78 -3.50
CA VAL A 54 2.55 -10.95 -4.42
C VAL A 54 3.53 -10.18 -5.31
N LEU A 55 3.27 -10.13 -6.61
CA LEU A 55 4.02 -9.29 -7.54
C LEU A 55 3.43 -7.90 -7.56
N ARG A 56 4.04 -6.96 -6.88
CA ARG A 56 3.63 -5.55 -6.95
C ARG A 56 4.28 -4.86 -8.16
N LEU A 57 3.47 -4.20 -8.97
CA LEU A 57 3.92 -3.54 -10.20
C LEU A 57 4.33 -2.09 -9.97
N ALA A 58 3.60 -1.34 -9.13
CA ALA A 58 3.98 0.01 -8.74
C ALA A 58 4.76 0.04 -7.42
N GLU A 59 5.72 0.95 -7.29
CA GLU A 59 6.45 1.15 -6.03
C GLU A 59 5.50 1.64 -4.91
N PRO A 60 5.80 1.32 -3.64
CA PRO A 60 5.01 1.80 -2.50
C PRO A 60 4.93 3.32 -2.48
N GLY A 61 3.75 3.84 -2.14
CA GLY A 61 3.55 5.29 -2.03
C GLY A 61 3.52 6.06 -3.35
N THR A 62 3.66 5.40 -4.50
CA THR A 62 3.53 6.04 -5.82
C THR A 62 2.10 6.00 -6.33
N CYS A 63 1.73 7.01 -7.14
CA CYS A 63 0.45 7.00 -7.84
C CYS A 63 0.39 5.83 -8.84
N PRO A 64 -0.57 4.92 -8.73
CA PRO A 64 -0.66 3.76 -9.60
C PRO A 64 -1.02 4.09 -11.06
N GLY A 65 -1.36 5.35 -11.37
CA GLY A 65 -1.63 5.82 -12.74
C GLY A 65 -0.38 6.07 -13.59
N HIS A 66 0.80 6.19 -12.98
CA HIS A 66 2.02 6.63 -13.65
C HIS A 66 3.21 5.73 -13.29
N PHE A 67 3.23 4.51 -13.77
CA PHE A 67 4.41 3.66 -13.67
C PHE A 67 4.69 2.91 -14.97
N ASP A 68 5.95 2.61 -15.21
CA ASP A 68 6.38 1.75 -16.31
C ASP A 68 6.82 0.38 -15.79
N LEU A 69 6.49 -0.66 -16.56
CA LEU A 69 6.86 -2.03 -16.24
C LEU A 69 8.35 -2.25 -16.51
N ARG A 70 9.05 -2.79 -15.50
CA ARG A 70 10.44 -3.28 -15.69
C ARG A 70 10.44 -4.60 -16.44
N ALA A 71 11.48 -4.88 -17.19
CA ALA A 71 11.63 -6.13 -17.93
C ALA A 71 11.49 -7.38 -17.01
N SER A 72 12.00 -7.31 -15.79
CA SER A 72 11.86 -8.36 -14.79
C SER A 72 10.42 -8.58 -14.35
N GLN A 73 9.62 -7.50 -14.22
CA GLN A 73 8.19 -7.59 -13.90
C GLN A 73 7.41 -8.23 -15.06
N VAL A 74 7.72 -7.85 -16.31
CA VAL A 74 7.11 -8.46 -17.49
C VAL A 74 7.39 -9.97 -17.54
N ALA A 75 8.63 -10.38 -17.24
CA ALA A 75 8.97 -11.80 -17.17
C ALA A 75 8.21 -12.54 -16.05
N ALA A 76 8.08 -11.92 -14.87
CA ALA A 76 7.37 -12.48 -13.73
C ALA A 76 5.85 -12.55 -13.96
N LEU A 77 5.26 -11.61 -14.72
CA LEU A 77 3.83 -11.62 -15.06
C LEU A 77 3.40 -12.88 -15.80
N ARG A 78 4.30 -13.54 -16.54
CA ARG A 78 4.00 -14.81 -17.23
C ARG A 78 3.72 -15.99 -16.28
N GLN A 79 4.09 -15.85 -15.00
CA GLN A 79 3.94 -16.88 -13.99
C GLN A 79 2.75 -16.64 -13.06
N VAL A 80 2.15 -15.44 -13.08
CA VAL A 80 0.98 -15.14 -12.26
C VAL A 80 -0.29 -15.69 -12.90
N ARG A 81 -1.30 -15.98 -12.09
CA ARG A 81 -2.62 -16.47 -12.54
C ARG A 81 -3.62 -15.33 -12.68
N LEU A 82 -3.45 -14.26 -11.89
CA LEU A 82 -4.36 -13.13 -11.80
C LEU A 82 -3.60 -11.82 -11.67
N ILE A 83 -3.94 -10.84 -12.48
CA ILE A 83 -3.55 -9.43 -12.32
C ILE A 83 -4.74 -8.68 -11.73
N VAL A 84 -4.53 -7.96 -10.63
CA VAL A 84 -5.56 -7.09 -10.04
C VAL A 84 -5.13 -5.63 -10.20
N ARG A 85 -6.03 -4.83 -10.74
CA ARG A 85 -5.85 -3.40 -10.93
C ARG A 85 -7.10 -2.61 -10.56
N PHE A 86 -6.97 -1.32 -10.36
CA PHE A 86 -8.16 -0.47 -10.30
C PHE A 86 -8.79 -0.30 -11.68
N ASP A 87 -10.08 -0.05 -11.75
CA ASP A 87 -10.83 0.16 -12.99
C ASP A 87 -10.31 1.36 -13.80
N PHE A 88 -9.96 2.46 -13.13
CA PHE A 88 -9.38 3.66 -13.76
C PHE A 88 -7.98 3.41 -14.40
N GLN A 89 -7.38 2.24 -14.17
CA GLN A 89 -6.09 1.84 -14.75
C GLN A 89 -6.25 1.01 -16.03
N GLN A 90 -7.41 0.99 -16.66
CA GLN A 90 -7.68 0.18 -17.87
C GLN A 90 -6.66 0.41 -18.99
N ALA A 91 -6.09 1.61 -19.09
CA ALA A 91 -5.05 1.92 -20.06
C ALA A 91 -3.78 1.05 -19.93
N LEU A 92 -3.56 0.44 -18.75
CA LEU A 92 -2.45 -0.49 -18.52
C LEU A 92 -2.67 -1.84 -19.21
N ASP A 93 -3.90 -2.21 -19.53
CA ASP A 93 -4.20 -3.50 -20.14
C ASP A 93 -3.43 -3.71 -21.44
N ALA A 94 -3.28 -2.66 -22.25
CA ALA A 94 -2.49 -2.72 -23.47
C ALA A 94 -1.00 -3.07 -23.23
N LYS A 95 -0.46 -2.71 -22.06
CA LYS A 95 0.93 -3.03 -21.66
C LYS A 95 1.02 -4.40 -20.96
N LEU A 96 -0.06 -4.84 -20.32
CA LEU A 96 -0.10 -6.06 -19.50
C LEU A 96 -0.52 -7.28 -20.32
N LEU A 97 -1.38 -7.11 -21.34
CA LEU A 97 -2.05 -8.17 -22.06
C LEU A 97 -1.33 -8.47 -23.39
N GLY A 98 -0.44 -9.47 -23.38
CA GLY A 98 0.10 -10.12 -24.58
C GLY A 98 -0.53 -11.49 -24.80
N ALA A 99 -0.13 -12.22 -25.84
CA ALA A 99 -0.57 -13.60 -26.06
C ALA A 99 -0.20 -14.49 -24.85
N GLY A 100 -1.20 -15.15 -24.25
CA GLY A 100 -1.02 -15.96 -23.04
C GLY A 100 -0.99 -15.16 -21.73
N ALA A 101 -1.50 -13.94 -21.75
CA ALA A 101 -1.59 -13.11 -20.55
C ALA A 101 -2.48 -13.73 -19.47
N PRO A 102 -2.17 -13.47 -18.18
CA PRO A 102 -3.02 -13.88 -17.06
C PRO A 102 -4.38 -13.16 -17.10
N ALA A 103 -5.35 -13.69 -16.36
CA ALA A 103 -6.63 -13.02 -16.18
C ALA A 103 -6.45 -11.66 -15.49
N VAL A 104 -7.34 -10.70 -15.78
CA VAL A 104 -7.37 -9.38 -15.14
C VAL A 104 -8.67 -9.21 -14.38
N ALA A 105 -8.57 -8.86 -13.09
CA ALA A 105 -9.70 -8.46 -12.25
C ALA A 105 -9.62 -6.95 -12.00
N PRO A 106 -10.51 -6.14 -12.58
CA PRO A 106 -10.63 -4.73 -12.25
C PRO A 106 -11.36 -4.58 -10.92
N ILE A 107 -10.83 -3.73 -10.03
CA ILE A 107 -11.45 -3.35 -8.77
C ILE A 107 -11.97 -1.93 -8.91
N HIS A 108 -13.26 -1.75 -8.69
CA HIS A 108 -13.85 -0.42 -8.59
C HIS A 108 -13.60 0.13 -7.19
N ALA A 109 -13.13 1.36 -7.10
CA ALA A 109 -12.92 2.07 -5.85
C ALA A 109 -13.67 3.41 -5.91
N GLU A 110 -14.78 3.48 -5.22
CA GLU A 110 -15.56 4.70 -5.06
C GLU A 110 -15.15 5.39 -3.76
N GLY A 111 -14.91 6.70 -3.80
CA GLY A 111 -14.44 7.46 -2.64
C GLY A 111 -12.91 7.57 -2.53
N GLY A 112 -12.45 7.97 -1.35
CA GLY A 112 -11.02 8.14 -1.05
C GLY A 112 -10.35 6.82 -0.65
N LEU A 113 -9.15 6.56 -1.15
CA LEU A 113 -8.42 5.32 -0.85
C LEU A 113 -7.98 5.20 0.64
N CYS A 114 -8.07 6.28 1.42
CA CYS A 114 -7.81 6.29 2.86
C CYS A 114 -9.09 6.14 3.70
N GLU A 115 -10.24 5.89 3.09
CA GLU A 115 -11.49 5.69 3.83
C GLU A 115 -11.66 4.21 4.17
N PRO A 116 -11.97 3.84 5.42
CA PRO A 116 -12.21 2.45 5.81
C PRO A 116 -13.30 1.78 4.98
N GLU A 117 -14.36 2.52 4.63
CA GLU A 117 -15.45 2.02 3.78
C GLU A 117 -15.00 1.65 2.37
N THR A 118 -14.19 2.51 1.73
CA THR A 118 -13.58 2.23 0.43
C THR A 118 -12.69 0.99 0.49
N TYR A 119 -11.89 0.85 1.55
CA TYR A 119 -11.05 -0.32 1.71
C TYR A 119 -11.85 -1.61 1.95
N ARG A 120 -12.96 -1.53 2.66
CA ARG A 120 -13.93 -2.62 2.84
C ARG A 120 -14.46 -3.10 1.49
N ALA A 121 -14.91 -2.17 0.63
CA ALA A 121 -15.39 -2.48 -0.71
C ALA A 121 -14.29 -3.10 -1.59
N ILE A 122 -13.06 -2.59 -1.52
CA ILE A 122 -11.90 -3.16 -2.22
C ILE A 122 -11.66 -4.61 -1.78
N CYS A 123 -11.68 -4.89 -0.48
CA CYS A 123 -11.48 -6.25 0.04
C CYS A 123 -12.61 -7.21 -0.40
N ALA A 124 -13.86 -6.74 -0.43
CA ALA A 124 -14.99 -7.55 -0.91
C ALA A 124 -14.83 -7.90 -2.40
N ALA A 125 -14.59 -6.90 -3.26
CA ALA A 125 -14.37 -7.12 -4.69
C ALA A 125 -13.12 -7.97 -4.97
N MET A 126 -12.06 -7.80 -4.17
CA MET A 126 -10.85 -8.64 -4.23
C MET A 126 -11.17 -10.10 -3.90
N ALA A 127 -11.96 -10.35 -2.85
CA ALA A 127 -12.35 -11.70 -2.46
C ALA A 127 -13.15 -12.40 -3.59
N ASP A 128 -14.10 -11.68 -4.20
CA ASP A 128 -14.86 -12.19 -5.35
C ASP A 128 -13.93 -12.56 -6.52
N GLY A 129 -13.00 -11.66 -6.87
CA GLY A 129 -12.01 -11.93 -7.91
C GLY A 129 -11.14 -13.15 -7.61
N LEU A 130 -10.66 -13.30 -6.38
CA LEU A 130 -9.85 -14.44 -5.95
C LEU A 130 -10.64 -15.76 -5.99
N VAL A 131 -11.92 -15.74 -5.61
CA VAL A 131 -12.82 -16.92 -5.66
C VAL A 131 -13.09 -17.32 -7.11
N ILE A 132 -13.47 -16.37 -7.98
CA ILE A 132 -13.74 -16.63 -9.40
C ILE A 132 -12.54 -17.30 -10.09
N HIS A 133 -11.32 -16.89 -9.73
CA HIS A 133 -10.10 -17.45 -10.31
C HIS A 133 -9.51 -18.63 -9.52
N GLY A 134 -10.24 -19.18 -8.55
CA GLY A 134 -9.86 -20.37 -7.80
C GLY A 134 -8.59 -20.20 -6.95
N LEU A 135 -8.34 -18.98 -6.47
CA LEU A 135 -7.22 -18.64 -5.58
C LEU A 135 -7.63 -18.61 -4.10
N LEU A 136 -8.93 -18.54 -3.83
CA LEU A 136 -9.51 -18.53 -2.50
C LEU A 136 -10.80 -19.37 -2.53
N SER A 137 -11.08 -20.15 -1.48
CA SER A 137 -12.37 -20.84 -1.38
C SER A 137 -13.47 -19.86 -0.92
N PRO A 138 -14.75 -20.08 -1.27
CA PRO A 138 -15.85 -19.23 -0.79
C PRO A 138 -15.97 -19.19 0.73
N ASP A 139 -15.64 -20.26 1.42
CA ASP A 139 -15.70 -20.35 2.88
C ASP A 139 -14.57 -19.55 3.53
N ASP A 140 -13.34 -19.67 3.02
CA ASP A 140 -12.22 -18.86 3.48
C ASP A 140 -12.44 -17.38 3.18
N ALA A 141 -13.00 -17.03 2.01
CA ALA A 141 -13.35 -15.66 1.66
C ALA A 141 -14.28 -15.04 2.70
N ARG A 142 -15.35 -15.73 3.08
CA ARG A 142 -16.27 -15.26 4.13
C ARG A 142 -15.59 -15.08 5.48
N LEU A 143 -14.75 -16.03 5.88
CA LEU A 143 -14.00 -15.95 7.13
C LEU A 143 -13.03 -14.76 7.15
N ARG A 144 -12.26 -14.58 6.06
CA ARG A 144 -11.29 -13.49 5.95
C ARG A 144 -11.97 -12.11 5.88
N LEU A 145 -13.06 -11.98 5.13
CA LEU A 145 -13.84 -10.74 5.09
C LEU A 145 -14.42 -10.39 6.46
N ALA A 146 -14.89 -11.36 7.24
CA ALA A 146 -15.36 -11.11 8.60
C ALA A 146 -14.23 -10.59 9.53
N ALA A 147 -13.00 -11.07 9.35
CA ALA A 147 -11.85 -10.56 10.09
C ALA A 147 -11.50 -9.12 9.68
N VAL A 148 -11.48 -8.83 8.36
CA VAL A 148 -11.29 -7.46 7.84
C VAL A 148 -12.35 -6.52 8.37
N GLU A 149 -13.62 -6.92 8.35
CA GLU A 149 -14.74 -6.14 8.87
C GLU A 149 -14.58 -5.81 10.37
N THR A 150 -14.10 -6.76 11.15
CA THR A 150 -13.84 -6.54 12.58
C THR A 150 -12.74 -5.51 12.79
N GLU A 151 -11.59 -5.66 12.08
CA GLU A 151 -10.48 -4.70 12.17
C GLU A 151 -10.90 -3.30 11.73
N LEU A 152 -11.68 -3.18 10.64
CA LEU A 152 -12.12 -1.87 10.15
C LEU A 152 -13.11 -1.20 11.10
N ARG A 153 -14.01 -1.94 11.75
CA ARG A 153 -14.89 -1.37 12.79
C ARG A 153 -14.12 -0.86 14.01
N GLU A 154 -13.09 -1.59 14.42
CA GLU A 154 -12.19 -1.13 15.49
C GLU A 154 -11.42 0.12 15.09
N LEU A 155 -10.95 0.17 13.84
CA LEU A 155 -10.28 1.34 13.26
C LEU A 155 -11.21 2.55 13.23
N ASP A 156 -12.46 2.39 12.74
CA ASP A 156 -13.46 3.46 12.68
C ASP A 156 -13.74 4.01 14.09
N THR A 157 -13.96 3.13 15.06
CA THR A 157 -14.22 3.52 16.45
C THR A 157 -13.05 4.30 17.04
N TRP A 158 -11.82 3.83 16.81
CA TRP A 158 -10.61 4.51 17.26
C TRP A 158 -10.46 5.88 16.58
N MET A 159 -10.66 5.95 15.26
CA MET A 159 -10.54 7.16 14.46
C MET A 159 -11.54 8.23 14.91
N GLN A 160 -12.81 7.87 15.03
CA GLN A 160 -13.86 8.79 15.47
C GLN A 160 -13.57 9.36 16.86
N ARG A 161 -13.20 8.51 17.83
CA ARG A 161 -12.84 8.97 19.17
C ARG A 161 -11.63 9.91 19.16
N THR A 162 -10.56 9.50 18.45
CA THR A 162 -9.30 10.27 18.41
C THR A 162 -9.52 11.64 17.76
N ILE A 163 -10.32 11.72 16.71
CA ILE A 163 -10.64 12.98 16.04
C ILE A 163 -11.57 13.84 16.89
N ALA A 164 -12.58 13.28 17.54
CA ALA A 164 -13.47 14.05 18.40
C ALA A 164 -12.71 14.74 19.55
N GLU A 165 -11.71 14.07 20.11
CA GLU A 165 -10.86 14.59 21.19
C GLU A 165 -9.81 15.63 20.70
N SER A 166 -9.55 15.68 19.39
CA SER A 166 -8.47 16.52 18.82
C SER A 166 -8.84 18.00 18.65
N GLY A 167 -10.14 18.34 18.67
CA GLY A 167 -10.63 19.67 18.37
C GLY A 167 -10.66 20.03 16.87
N TRP A 168 -10.33 19.09 15.97
CA TRP A 168 -10.37 19.29 14.52
C TRP A 168 -11.78 19.29 13.89
N PRO A 169 -12.79 18.55 14.38
CA PRO A 169 -14.11 18.52 13.75
C PRO A 169 -14.69 19.93 13.53
N GLY A 170 -15.21 20.17 12.31
CA GLY A 170 -15.77 21.45 11.88
C GLY A 170 -14.72 22.53 11.57
N ARG A 171 -13.42 22.26 11.70
CA ARG A 171 -12.38 23.25 11.36
C ARG A 171 -12.21 23.35 9.84
N PRO A 172 -12.15 24.59 9.31
CA PRO A 172 -11.98 24.82 7.88
C PRO A 172 -10.56 24.46 7.44
N VAL A 173 -10.49 23.71 6.33
CA VAL A 173 -9.22 23.26 5.74
C VAL A 173 -9.24 23.41 4.21
N ILE A 174 -8.06 23.51 3.62
CA ILE A 174 -7.85 23.30 2.19
C ILE A 174 -7.21 21.90 2.03
N ALA A 175 -7.70 21.08 1.12
CA ALA A 175 -7.18 19.73 0.92
C ALA A 175 -6.80 19.46 -0.54
N SER A 176 -5.77 18.61 -0.75
CA SER A 176 -5.61 17.98 -2.07
C SER A 176 -6.90 17.26 -2.46
N THR A 177 -7.25 17.30 -3.74
CA THR A 177 -8.44 16.64 -4.28
C THR A 177 -8.50 15.17 -3.87
N HIS A 178 -7.35 14.46 -3.82
CA HIS A 178 -7.27 13.06 -3.43
C HIS A 178 -7.43 12.80 -1.92
N GLN A 179 -7.35 13.85 -1.09
CA GLN A 179 -7.52 13.74 0.37
C GLN A 179 -8.82 14.36 0.86
N ALA A 180 -9.55 15.05 -0.02
CA ALA A 180 -10.75 15.79 0.36
C ALA A 180 -11.86 14.91 0.94
N ALA A 181 -12.07 13.71 0.37
CA ALA A 181 -13.04 12.74 0.88
C ALA A 181 -12.67 12.30 2.30
N PHE A 182 -11.42 11.88 2.50
CA PHE A 182 -10.92 11.47 3.81
C PHE A 182 -10.97 12.61 4.85
N CYS A 183 -10.63 13.85 4.47
CA CYS A 183 -10.80 15.01 5.36
C CYS A 183 -12.26 15.17 5.83
N ARG A 184 -13.24 14.99 4.93
CA ARG A 184 -14.66 15.06 5.29
C ARG A 184 -15.08 13.91 6.21
N THR A 185 -14.57 12.68 5.96
CA THR A 185 -14.79 11.52 6.85
C THR A 185 -14.25 11.78 8.25
N LEU A 186 -13.15 12.55 8.38
CA LEU A 186 -12.62 13.01 9.66
C LEU A 186 -13.40 14.19 10.26
N GLY A 187 -14.49 14.64 9.63
CA GLY A 187 -15.32 15.75 10.10
C GLY A 187 -14.71 17.15 9.88
N LEU A 188 -13.67 17.27 9.05
CA LEU A 188 -13.10 18.56 8.70
C LEU A 188 -14.00 19.30 7.70
N ASP A 189 -14.05 20.63 7.77
CA ASP A 189 -14.78 21.47 6.84
C ASP A 189 -13.86 21.84 5.64
N VAL A 190 -13.96 21.07 4.56
CA VAL A 190 -13.14 21.27 3.35
C VAL A 190 -13.70 22.43 2.54
N ARG A 191 -13.11 23.63 2.68
CA ARG A 191 -13.50 24.88 2.02
C ARG A 191 -13.14 24.90 0.54
N ALA A 192 -11.94 24.42 0.21
CA ALA A 192 -11.44 24.37 -1.15
C ALA A 192 -10.55 23.14 -1.37
N THR A 193 -10.39 22.77 -2.64
CA THR A 193 -9.48 21.69 -3.03
C THR A 193 -8.49 22.17 -4.08
N PHE A 194 -7.29 21.58 -4.10
CA PHE A 194 -6.28 21.80 -5.12
C PHE A 194 -5.83 20.48 -5.73
N GLY A 195 -5.45 20.51 -7.01
CA GLY A 195 -4.92 19.38 -7.76
C GLY A 195 -3.39 19.33 -7.76
N THR A 196 -2.85 18.53 -8.68
CA THR A 196 -1.41 18.38 -8.89
C THR A 196 -0.77 19.68 -9.41
N ALA A 197 0.55 19.77 -9.28
CA ALA A 197 1.30 20.95 -9.75
C ALA A 197 1.19 21.15 -11.27
N GLU A 198 1.05 20.06 -12.02
CA GLU A 198 0.89 20.08 -13.49
C GLU A 198 -0.48 20.64 -13.91
N ALA A 199 -1.51 20.45 -13.10
CA ALA A 199 -2.87 20.95 -13.34
C ALA A 199 -3.10 22.36 -12.74
N ALA A 200 -2.18 22.87 -11.91
CA ALA A 200 -2.34 24.13 -11.22
C ALA A 200 -2.23 25.31 -12.18
N THR A 201 -3.23 26.22 -12.12
CA THR A 201 -3.20 27.51 -12.81
C THR A 201 -3.20 28.64 -11.80
N PHE A 202 -2.64 29.78 -12.16
CA PHE A 202 -2.62 30.96 -11.30
C PHE A 202 -4.03 31.36 -10.82
N ASN A 203 -5.00 31.43 -11.73
CA ASN A 203 -6.39 31.77 -11.40
C ASN A 203 -7.05 30.69 -10.51
N GLY A 204 -6.74 29.40 -10.75
CA GLY A 204 -7.23 28.31 -9.92
C GLY A 204 -6.73 28.41 -8.48
N LEU A 205 -5.43 28.67 -8.29
CA LEU A 205 -4.85 28.84 -6.95
C LEU A 205 -5.37 30.09 -6.22
N ASN A 206 -5.62 31.18 -6.94
CA ASN A 206 -6.24 32.36 -6.32
C ASN A 206 -7.67 32.07 -5.81
N ARG A 207 -8.49 31.33 -6.57
CA ARG A 207 -9.81 30.90 -6.09
C ARG A 207 -9.70 30.00 -4.85
N VAL A 208 -8.76 29.05 -4.84
CA VAL A 208 -8.52 28.20 -3.66
C VAL A 208 -8.18 29.04 -2.43
N LEU A 209 -7.37 30.12 -2.58
CA LEU A 209 -7.05 31.04 -1.50
C LEU A 209 -8.25 31.88 -1.06
N GLU A 210 -9.09 32.33 -1.99
CA GLU A 210 -10.31 33.09 -1.69
C GLU A 210 -11.33 32.22 -0.94
N ASP A 211 -11.62 31.04 -1.44
CA ASP A 211 -12.58 30.09 -0.85
C ASP A 211 -12.09 29.55 0.50
N GLY A 212 -10.78 29.34 0.62
CA GLY A 212 -10.13 28.80 1.82
C GLY A 212 -9.49 29.82 2.73
N ARG A 213 -9.86 31.13 2.64
CA ARG A 213 -9.22 32.25 3.39
C ARG A 213 -9.27 32.09 4.92
N ASP A 214 -10.24 31.35 5.45
CA ASP A 214 -10.41 31.02 6.87
C ASP A 214 -9.85 29.66 7.25
N ALA A 215 -9.20 28.95 6.31
CA ALA A 215 -8.61 27.64 6.58
C ALA A 215 -7.57 27.71 7.70
N ARG A 216 -7.53 26.66 8.51
CA ARG A 216 -6.60 26.48 9.63
C ARG A 216 -5.47 25.49 9.30
N LEU A 217 -5.59 24.81 8.18
CA LEU A 217 -4.67 23.77 7.76
C LEU A 217 -4.74 23.58 6.24
N VAL A 218 -3.62 23.24 5.63
CA VAL A 218 -3.57 22.69 4.28
C VAL A 218 -3.16 21.21 4.34
N VAL A 219 -3.97 20.34 3.73
CA VAL A 219 -3.72 18.91 3.67
C VAL A 219 -3.19 18.54 2.29
N ALA A 220 -1.93 18.09 2.22
CA ALA A 220 -1.28 17.63 1.01
C ALA A 220 -1.46 16.11 0.83
N ASN A 221 -1.32 15.63 -0.40
CA ASN A 221 -1.28 14.22 -0.75
C ASN A 221 0.18 13.81 -1.06
N LEU A 222 0.72 12.84 -0.32
CA LEU A 222 2.13 12.45 -0.42
C LEU A 222 2.59 12.14 -1.85
N PRO A 223 1.85 11.35 -2.68
CA PRO A 223 2.25 11.07 -4.06
C PRO A 223 2.37 12.29 -4.98
N GLU A 224 1.67 13.39 -4.65
CA GLU A 224 1.69 14.64 -5.42
C GLU A 224 2.76 15.61 -4.93
N GLY A 225 3.38 15.29 -3.79
CA GLY A 225 4.31 16.20 -3.11
C GLY A 225 3.58 17.37 -2.42
N ARG A 226 4.37 18.24 -1.81
CA ARG A 226 3.81 19.32 -0.96
C ARG A 226 3.97 20.72 -1.53
N ARG A 227 4.53 20.86 -2.74
CA ARG A 227 4.87 22.18 -3.30
C ARG A 227 3.68 23.15 -3.37
N ILE A 228 2.51 22.69 -3.86
CA ILE A 228 1.30 23.52 -3.92
C ILE A 228 0.76 23.80 -2.52
N ALA A 229 0.73 22.78 -1.66
CA ALA A 229 0.28 22.91 -0.29
C ALA A 229 1.12 23.93 0.50
N ASP A 230 2.44 23.88 0.37
CA ASP A 230 3.37 24.80 1.01
C ASP A 230 3.12 26.26 0.54
N ALA A 231 2.93 26.48 -0.76
CA ALA A 231 2.65 27.80 -1.30
C ALA A 231 1.30 28.37 -0.82
N LEU A 232 0.26 27.55 -0.72
CA LEU A 232 -1.05 27.94 -0.17
C LEU A 232 -0.95 28.24 1.33
N ALA A 233 -0.28 27.37 2.07
CA ALA A 233 -0.10 27.51 3.52
C ALA A 233 0.72 28.76 3.90
N GLU A 234 1.79 29.06 3.15
CA GLU A 234 2.59 30.27 3.33
C GLU A 234 1.75 31.53 3.16
N ARG A 235 0.89 31.57 2.12
CA ARG A 235 -0.01 32.71 1.88
C ARG A 235 -1.05 32.94 2.97
N LEU A 236 -1.50 31.85 3.60
CA LEU A 236 -2.53 31.89 4.65
C LEU A 236 -1.94 31.93 6.07
N GLY A 237 -0.64 31.70 6.22
CA GLY A 237 0.01 31.61 7.53
C GLY A 237 -0.42 30.40 8.36
N VAL A 238 -0.71 29.25 7.72
CA VAL A 238 -1.21 28.02 8.36
C VAL A 238 -0.26 26.84 8.16
N PRO A 239 -0.32 25.80 9.00
CA PRO A 239 0.51 24.61 8.83
C PRO A 239 0.09 23.74 7.63
N VAL A 240 0.99 22.83 7.22
CA VAL A 240 0.74 21.77 6.24
C VAL A 240 0.86 20.40 6.91
N VAL A 241 -0.14 19.56 6.72
CA VAL A 241 -0.08 18.13 7.02
C VAL A 241 -0.05 17.34 5.71
N VAL A 242 0.75 16.28 5.65
CA VAL A 242 0.87 15.43 4.47
C VAL A 242 0.26 14.07 4.76
N PHE A 243 -0.84 13.75 4.09
CA PHE A 243 -1.44 12.41 4.18
C PHE A 243 -0.88 11.49 3.10
N GLY A 244 -0.60 10.24 3.48
CA GLY A 244 -0.35 9.16 2.54
C GLY A 244 -1.65 8.74 1.86
N ASN A 245 -1.55 8.15 0.67
CA ASN A 245 -2.70 7.57 -0.06
C ASN A 245 -2.49 6.09 -0.38
N PHE A 246 -1.25 5.63 -0.27
CA PHE A 246 -0.86 4.24 -0.51
C PHE A 246 0.04 3.76 0.64
N PRO A 247 -0.20 2.56 1.21
CA PRO A 247 0.61 2.08 2.31
C PRO A 247 2.06 1.84 1.86
N ASP A 248 2.98 2.21 2.72
CA ASP A 248 4.42 2.01 2.60
C ASP A 248 4.85 0.81 3.44
N ASP A 249 5.82 0.04 2.96
CA ASP A 249 6.26 -1.19 3.64
C ASP A 249 6.95 -0.89 4.98
N VAL A 250 7.74 0.20 5.05
CA VAL A 250 8.51 0.55 6.24
C VAL A 250 7.64 1.19 7.32
N ARG A 251 6.86 2.21 6.93
CA ARG A 251 6.05 3.01 7.87
C ARG A 251 4.77 2.30 8.29
N HIS A 252 4.13 1.60 7.36
CA HIS A 252 2.80 1.03 7.52
C HIS A 252 2.79 -0.49 7.51
N GLY A 253 3.95 -1.14 7.32
CA GLY A 253 4.03 -2.59 7.12
C GLY A 253 3.22 -3.06 5.90
N GLY A 254 3.07 -2.20 4.90
CA GLY A 254 2.30 -2.47 3.69
C GLY A 254 0.78 -2.55 3.91
N ARG A 255 0.22 -2.05 5.03
CA ARG A 255 -1.18 -2.22 5.40
C ARG A 255 -1.96 -0.90 5.38
N VAL A 256 -3.15 -0.91 4.74
CA VAL A 256 -4.05 0.25 4.68
C VAL A 256 -4.55 0.69 6.05
N PRO A 257 -4.95 -0.19 6.99
CA PRO A 257 -5.36 0.24 8.32
C PRO A 257 -4.28 1.03 9.07
N ASN A 258 -2.99 0.68 8.87
CA ASN A 258 -1.89 1.39 9.51
C ASN A 258 -1.64 2.77 8.85
N LEU A 259 -1.78 2.85 7.53
CA LEU A 259 -1.73 4.13 6.80
C LEU A 259 -2.80 5.10 7.32
N ILE A 260 -4.04 4.63 7.49
CA ILE A 260 -5.14 5.45 8.01
C ILE A 260 -4.80 5.93 9.43
N ARG A 261 -4.30 5.05 10.30
CA ARG A 261 -3.86 5.44 11.65
C ARG A 261 -2.75 6.49 11.62
N ASP A 262 -1.79 6.35 10.71
CA ASP A 262 -0.69 7.30 10.58
C ASP A 262 -1.20 8.68 10.14
N ASN A 263 -2.07 8.75 9.14
CA ASN A 263 -2.69 10.00 8.68
C ASN A 263 -3.46 10.71 9.82
N VAL A 264 -4.26 9.96 10.59
CA VAL A 264 -4.98 10.52 11.75
C VAL A 264 -4.01 11.05 12.81
N ARG A 265 -2.95 10.31 13.13
CA ARG A 265 -1.94 10.76 14.09
C ARG A 265 -1.22 12.01 13.63
N GLN A 266 -0.90 12.12 12.34
CA GLN A 266 -0.27 13.32 11.78
C GLN A 266 -1.19 14.54 11.90
N LEU A 267 -2.49 14.39 11.64
CA LEU A 267 -3.46 15.46 11.84
C LEU A 267 -3.52 15.92 13.30
N VAL A 268 -3.63 14.98 14.23
CA VAL A 268 -3.69 15.27 15.67
C VAL A 268 -2.40 15.95 16.15
N ALA A 269 -1.24 15.49 15.68
CA ALA A 269 0.06 16.04 16.03
C ALA A 269 0.27 17.48 15.53
N ALA A 270 -0.42 17.88 14.45
CA ALA A 270 -0.36 19.24 13.95
C ALA A 270 -0.98 20.25 14.94
N GLY A 271 -1.86 19.77 15.83
CA GLY A 271 -2.60 20.63 16.75
C GLY A 271 -3.61 21.53 16.04
N VAL A 272 -4.57 22.07 16.78
CA VAL A 272 -5.46 23.12 16.25
C VAL A 272 -4.80 24.47 16.55
N PRO A 273 -4.43 25.29 15.55
CA PRO A 273 -3.82 26.59 15.76
C PRO A 273 -4.79 27.60 16.37
#